data_04aee8810f6bd64f187b4c4078e63231
#
_entry.id   04aee8810f6bd64f187b4c4078e63231
#
_cell.length_a   1.000
_cell.length_b   1.000
_cell.length_c   1.000
_cell.angle_alpha   90.00
_cell.angle_beta   90.00
_cell.angle_gamma   90.00
#
_symmetry.space_group_name_H-M   'P 1'
#
loop_
_entity.id
_entity.type
_entity.pdbx_description
1 polymer ?
#
loop_
_entity_poly.entity_id
_entity_poly.type
_entity_poly.pdbx_seq_one_letter_code
_entity_poly.pdbx_strand_id
1 'polypeptide(L)'
;MMRLPTDPILSPADALAYEEKFFNGDEDLQWEVMTKAGEAVADSALRDMRELRTIPHRPRLIVLAGKGHNGADALIAARRFLRTIPTARAVIWPFEPKENCRPLTQRAFEELIEFASKRVEILPVVKGSSSEELNSRWDEITNDRGFDLLLDGILGMQGKPGLKDELAQWIRIINQSDLISVRVSIDLPTGVTEVGSEADEPIRADFTYCTGIVKTPVLREDQQPWLGRLRYLDLGFFESSPEGDFADCPKILRSSALPVLRKLRPVHSDKRDYGHLLGIAASRELGGAAMMCARAALRSGVGLLTFCIPESLHPSFVASCPEAMWVPLPETPNGGLALEGLGKVRQFLDRADALVMGPGIGMEEESHALIREVAKLFSKPVLLDADGLRPQIIEPLKDRKNLVLTPHAGELERLQEKQTVDSYLPGFAGIFVKKGPHPQVLTKASRLHLFSGSTVLARGGSGDLLSGIIGSLLARGDHTLEESVALGVLWHGRAAEALARQNGQEAVTAMQVLDFLSFALRNDF
;
A
#
# COMPACT_ATOMS: atom_id res chain seq x y z
N MET A 1 1.85 21.11 15.64
CA MET A 1 1.17 20.15 14.77
C MET A 1 1.93 18.84 14.86
N MET A 2 1.26 17.73 15.13
CA MET A 2 1.91 16.41 15.25
C MET A 2 2.20 15.92 13.84
N ARG A 3 3.48 15.73 13.48
CA ARG A 3 3.85 15.11 12.19
C ARG A 3 3.44 13.64 12.18
N LEU A 4 2.97 13.16 11.03
CA LEU A 4 2.68 11.74 10.87
C LEU A 4 3.95 10.91 11.08
N PRO A 5 3.86 9.74 11.73
CA PRO A 5 5.01 8.85 11.91
C PRO A 5 5.46 8.28 10.56
N THR A 6 6.69 8.58 10.21
CA THR A 6 7.34 8.13 8.97
C THR A 6 8.75 7.67 9.24
N ASP A 7 9.23 6.71 8.44
CA ASP A 7 10.61 6.25 8.46
C ASP A 7 11.30 6.49 7.12
N PRO A 8 12.61 6.69 7.11
CA PRO A 8 13.38 6.84 5.88
C PRO A 8 13.45 5.51 5.11
N ILE A 9 13.49 5.62 3.78
CA ILE A 9 13.83 4.52 2.88
C ILE A 9 15.30 4.70 2.51
N LEU A 10 16.12 3.70 2.79
CA LEU A 10 17.57 3.80 2.68
C LEU A 10 18.12 2.90 1.56
N SER A 11 19.29 3.24 1.04
CA SER A 11 20.04 2.29 0.22
C SER A 11 20.45 1.07 1.06
N PRO A 12 20.69 -0.11 0.47
CA PRO A 12 21.20 -1.26 1.20
C PRO A 12 22.48 -0.95 1.99
N ALA A 13 23.36 -0.10 1.44
CA ALA A 13 24.61 0.29 2.10
C ALA A 13 24.33 1.19 3.32
N ASP A 14 23.46 2.19 3.19
CA ASP A 14 23.09 3.08 4.30
C ASP A 14 22.31 2.34 5.38
N ALA A 15 21.41 1.41 4.98
CA ALA A 15 20.69 0.57 5.91
C ALA A 15 21.63 -0.31 6.74
N LEU A 16 22.63 -0.93 6.10
CA LEU A 16 23.64 -1.72 6.79
C LEU A 16 24.45 -0.89 7.79
N ALA A 17 24.92 0.29 7.35
CA ALA A 17 25.67 1.20 8.21
C ALA A 17 24.83 1.69 9.41
N TYR A 18 23.54 1.92 9.18
CA TYR A 18 22.62 2.31 10.24
C TYR A 18 22.39 1.17 11.25
N GLU A 19 22.18 -0.06 10.77
CA GLU A 19 22.01 -1.25 11.63
C GLU A 19 23.27 -1.51 12.46
N GLU A 20 24.47 -1.43 11.87
CA GLU A 20 25.75 -1.57 12.59
C GLU A 20 25.89 -0.55 13.71
N LYS A 21 25.54 0.71 13.45
CA LYS A 21 25.53 1.78 14.44
C LYS A 21 24.48 1.55 15.53
N PHE A 22 23.29 1.10 15.15
CA PHE A 22 22.16 0.86 16.05
C PHE A 22 22.46 -0.27 17.04
N PHE A 23 22.98 -1.39 16.55
CA PHE A 23 23.32 -2.52 17.39
C PHE A 23 24.64 -2.33 18.17
N ASN A 24 25.57 -1.56 17.62
CA ASN A 24 26.86 -1.26 18.25
C ASN A 24 27.58 -2.50 18.85
N GLY A 25 27.46 -3.66 18.19
CA GLY A 25 28.04 -4.93 18.64
C GLY A 25 27.26 -5.66 19.75
N ASP A 26 26.08 -5.18 20.13
CA ASP A 26 25.20 -5.84 21.11
C ASP A 26 24.44 -7.01 20.45
N GLU A 27 24.94 -8.23 20.65
CA GLU A 27 24.32 -9.45 20.09
C GLU A 27 22.96 -9.78 20.73
N ASP A 28 22.74 -9.44 21.99
CA ASP A 28 21.47 -9.70 22.67
C ASP A 28 20.38 -8.77 22.12
N LEU A 29 20.69 -7.48 21.93
CA LEU A 29 19.79 -6.54 21.27
C LEU A 29 19.49 -6.97 19.83
N GLN A 30 20.52 -7.42 19.09
CA GLN A 30 20.35 -7.92 17.73
C GLN A 30 19.42 -9.14 17.69
N TRP A 31 19.59 -10.07 18.61
CA TRP A 31 18.69 -11.23 18.74
C TRP A 31 17.25 -10.85 19.08
N GLU A 32 17.07 -9.87 19.98
CA GLU A 32 15.73 -9.37 20.33
C GLU A 32 15.02 -8.78 19.10
N VAL A 33 15.70 -7.92 18.35
CA VAL A 33 15.14 -7.29 17.14
C VAL A 33 14.87 -8.34 16.05
N MET A 34 15.77 -9.30 15.83
CA MET A 34 15.54 -10.41 14.89
C MET A 34 14.36 -11.28 15.32
N THR A 35 14.18 -11.52 16.62
CA THR A 35 13.02 -12.26 17.11
C THR A 35 11.72 -11.50 16.80
N LYS A 36 11.71 -10.19 17.05
CA LYS A 36 10.56 -9.34 16.68
C LYS A 36 10.30 -9.37 15.16
N ALA A 37 11.35 -9.30 14.34
CA ALA A 37 11.24 -9.35 12.88
C ALA A 37 10.59 -10.65 12.41
N GLY A 38 11.14 -11.80 12.79
CA GLY A 38 10.62 -13.11 12.40
C GLY A 38 9.19 -13.35 12.91
N GLU A 39 8.88 -12.94 14.15
CA GLU A 39 7.51 -13.06 14.69
C GLU A 39 6.52 -12.16 13.91
N ALA A 40 6.91 -10.92 13.58
CA ALA A 40 6.11 -10.01 12.77
C ALA A 40 5.86 -10.54 11.35
N VAL A 41 6.88 -11.17 10.73
CA VAL A 41 6.76 -11.86 9.44
C VAL A 41 5.71 -12.97 9.52
N ALA A 42 5.78 -13.86 10.51
CA ALA A 42 4.82 -14.95 10.67
C ALA A 42 3.39 -14.46 10.90
N ASP A 43 3.23 -13.48 11.79
CA ASP A 43 1.92 -12.91 12.10
C ASP A 43 1.32 -12.18 10.88
N SER A 44 2.15 -11.53 10.07
CA SER A 44 1.72 -10.89 8.82
C SER A 44 1.37 -11.91 7.76
N ALA A 45 2.17 -12.97 7.58
CA ALA A 45 1.86 -14.05 6.66
C ALA A 45 0.54 -14.74 7.00
N LEU A 46 0.29 -15.01 8.28
CA LEU A 46 -0.98 -15.59 8.74
C LEU A 46 -2.19 -14.68 8.48
N ARG A 47 -2.00 -13.36 8.52
CA ARG A 47 -3.05 -12.41 8.15
C ARG A 47 -3.27 -12.38 6.65
N ASP A 48 -2.20 -12.26 5.87
CA ASP A 48 -2.27 -12.06 4.43
C ASP A 48 -2.70 -13.34 3.68
N MET A 49 -2.36 -14.55 4.18
CA MET A 49 -2.89 -15.83 3.65
C MET A 49 -4.43 -15.87 3.65
N ARG A 50 -5.08 -15.18 4.59
CA ARG A 50 -6.55 -15.11 4.65
C ARG A 50 -7.17 -14.37 3.47
N GLU A 51 -6.42 -13.55 2.75
CA GLU A 51 -6.90 -12.91 1.53
C GLU A 51 -7.16 -13.93 0.41
N LEU A 52 -6.46 -15.06 0.43
CA LEU A 52 -6.62 -16.14 -0.54
C LEU A 52 -7.66 -17.17 -0.09
N ARG A 53 -7.55 -17.63 1.17
CA ARG A 53 -8.42 -18.67 1.74
C ARG A 53 -8.33 -18.72 3.26
N THR A 54 -9.24 -19.47 3.88
CA THR A 54 -9.09 -19.85 5.28
C THR A 54 -7.83 -20.69 5.48
N ILE A 55 -7.12 -20.47 6.60
CA ILE A 55 -5.90 -21.23 6.90
C ILE A 55 -6.28 -22.71 7.08
N PRO A 56 -5.62 -23.64 6.37
CA PRO A 56 -5.89 -25.08 6.51
C PRO A 56 -5.65 -25.55 7.94
N HIS A 57 -6.36 -26.61 8.35
CA HIS A 57 -6.18 -27.23 9.67
C HIS A 57 -4.76 -27.77 9.89
N ARG A 58 -4.08 -28.24 8.84
CA ARG A 58 -2.70 -28.76 8.89
C ARG A 58 -1.86 -28.08 7.81
N PRO A 59 -1.52 -26.82 7.95
CA PRO A 59 -0.76 -26.11 6.93
C PRO A 59 0.67 -26.62 6.86
N ARG A 60 1.23 -26.59 5.64
CA ARG A 60 2.62 -26.96 5.34
C ARG A 60 3.40 -25.71 4.96
N LEU A 61 4.51 -25.51 5.66
CA LEU A 61 5.49 -24.48 5.33
C LEU A 61 6.67 -25.08 4.56
N ILE A 62 7.25 -24.32 3.64
CA ILE A 62 8.63 -24.48 3.21
C ILE A 62 9.43 -23.23 3.52
N VAL A 63 10.60 -23.38 4.11
CA VAL A 63 11.51 -22.29 4.47
C VAL A 63 12.80 -22.45 3.69
N LEU A 64 13.12 -21.50 2.85
CA LEU A 64 14.37 -21.42 2.13
C LEU A 64 15.36 -20.62 3.00
N ALA A 65 16.28 -21.32 3.64
CA ALA A 65 17.15 -20.70 4.66
C ALA A 65 18.54 -20.40 4.11
N GLY A 66 18.91 -19.12 4.08
CA GLY A 66 20.28 -18.66 3.84
C GLY A 66 21.14 -18.72 5.09
N LYS A 67 22.45 -18.46 4.92
CA LYS A 67 23.42 -18.47 6.03
C LYS A 67 23.42 -17.19 6.88
N GLY A 68 22.79 -16.11 6.38
CA GLY A 68 22.78 -14.77 7.00
C GLY A 68 21.57 -14.53 7.88
N HIS A 69 21.43 -13.30 8.36
CA HIS A 69 20.35 -12.88 9.26
C HIS A 69 18.95 -13.09 8.64
N ASN A 70 18.81 -12.90 7.32
CA ASN A 70 17.55 -13.17 6.63
C ASN A 70 17.09 -14.65 6.78
N GLY A 71 18.07 -15.59 6.78
CA GLY A 71 17.79 -16.99 7.09
C GLY A 71 17.34 -17.20 8.53
N ALA A 72 17.92 -16.47 9.48
CA ALA A 72 17.49 -16.51 10.88
C ALA A 72 16.05 -15.98 11.04
N ASP A 73 15.71 -14.87 10.39
CA ASP A 73 14.37 -14.30 10.43
C ASP A 73 13.33 -15.29 9.89
N ALA A 74 13.66 -16.03 8.81
CA ALA A 74 12.78 -17.06 8.25
C ALA A 74 12.59 -18.25 9.20
N LEU A 75 13.65 -18.68 9.91
CA LEU A 75 13.57 -19.77 10.89
C LEU A 75 12.77 -19.36 12.13
N ILE A 76 12.95 -18.13 12.60
CA ILE A 76 12.16 -17.55 13.71
C ILE A 76 10.69 -17.43 13.30
N ALA A 77 10.42 -16.97 12.06
CA ALA A 77 9.08 -16.90 11.53
C ALA A 77 8.42 -18.30 11.46
N ALA A 78 9.16 -19.31 11.02
CA ALA A 78 8.66 -20.69 11.03
C ALA A 78 8.34 -21.16 12.46
N ARG A 79 9.21 -20.90 13.44
CA ARG A 79 8.96 -21.22 14.85
C ARG A 79 7.68 -20.54 15.37
N ARG A 80 7.50 -19.25 15.08
CA ARG A 80 6.29 -18.49 15.45
C ARG A 80 5.04 -19.08 14.78
N PHE A 81 5.10 -19.40 13.51
CA PHE A 81 4.00 -20.02 12.76
C PHE A 81 3.60 -21.38 13.37
N LEU A 82 4.60 -22.26 13.66
CA LEU A 82 4.37 -23.55 14.30
C LEU A 82 3.85 -23.44 15.74
N ARG A 83 4.18 -22.35 16.45
CA ARG A 83 3.62 -22.04 17.77
C ARG A 83 2.16 -21.64 17.66
N THR A 84 1.83 -20.80 16.68
CA THR A 84 0.47 -20.28 16.49
C THR A 84 -0.48 -21.36 15.97
N ILE A 85 0.02 -22.28 15.13
CA ILE A 85 -0.77 -23.42 14.60
C ILE A 85 -0.09 -24.74 14.99
N PRO A 86 -0.50 -25.38 16.09
CA PRO A 86 0.15 -26.59 16.60
C PRO A 86 0.11 -27.79 15.65
N THR A 87 -0.81 -27.79 14.69
CA THR A 87 -0.96 -28.86 13.67
C THR A 87 -0.12 -28.62 12.41
N ALA A 88 0.51 -27.44 12.29
CA ALA A 88 1.37 -27.10 11.15
C ALA A 88 2.66 -27.93 11.12
N ARG A 89 3.21 -28.11 9.91
CA ARG A 89 4.50 -28.73 9.66
C ARG A 89 5.36 -27.83 8.79
N ALA A 90 6.68 -27.88 8.99
CA ALA A 90 7.65 -27.11 8.22
C ALA A 90 8.70 -28.04 7.59
N VAL A 91 9.06 -27.73 6.35
CA VAL A 91 10.22 -28.27 5.67
C VAL A 91 11.26 -27.13 5.58
N ILE A 92 12.44 -27.34 6.12
CA ILE A 92 13.54 -26.40 6.03
C ILE A 92 14.49 -26.85 4.93
N TRP A 93 14.69 -26.02 3.92
CA TRP A 93 15.61 -26.29 2.84
C TRP A 93 16.77 -25.29 2.90
N PRO A 94 17.90 -25.65 3.54
CA PRO A 94 19.01 -24.74 3.74
C PRO A 94 19.88 -24.66 2.48
N PHE A 95 20.39 -23.45 2.19
CA PHE A 95 21.34 -23.28 1.08
C PHE A 95 22.75 -23.78 1.45
N GLU A 96 23.19 -23.58 2.68
CA GLU A 96 24.48 -24.04 3.22
C GLU A 96 24.28 -24.84 4.52
N PRO A 97 25.27 -25.69 4.93
CA PRO A 97 25.24 -26.37 6.21
C PRO A 97 25.11 -25.39 7.39
N LYS A 98 24.44 -25.84 8.47
CA LYS A 98 24.23 -25.05 9.68
C LYS A 98 25.56 -24.47 10.23
N GLU A 99 26.63 -25.27 10.22
CA GLU A 99 27.94 -24.91 10.74
C GLU A 99 28.59 -23.72 10.00
N ASN A 100 28.17 -23.47 8.75
CA ASN A 100 28.64 -22.36 7.93
C ASN A 100 27.74 -21.11 8.07
N CYS A 101 26.66 -21.18 8.84
CA CYS A 101 25.76 -20.07 9.09
C CYS A 101 26.35 -19.10 10.13
N ARG A 102 25.86 -17.87 10.14
CA ARG A 102 26.19 -16.88 11.19
C ARG A 102 25.68 -17.37 12.56
N PRO A 103 26.32 -16.97 13.68
CA PRO A 103 25.96 -17.46 15.02
C PRO A 103 24.46 -17.33 15.35
N LEU A 104 23.86 -16.18 15.08
CA LEU A 104 22.42 -15.97 15.33
C LEU A 104 21.53 -16.85 14.43
N THR A 105 21.97 -17.19 13.22
CA THR A 105 21.26 -18.14 12.34
C THR A 105 21.37 -19.56 12.88
N GLN A 106 22.53 -19.95 13.42
CA GLN A 106 22.70 -21.25 14.10
C GLN A 106 21.79 -21.35 15.32
N ARG A 107 21.74 -20.29 16.13
CA ARG A 107 20.82 -20.18 17.27
C ARG A 107 19.35 -20.34 16.85
N ALA A 108 18.93 -19.68 15.76
CA ALA A 108 17.58 -19.80 15.24
C ALA A 108 17.22 -21.24 14.82
N PHE A 109 18.17 -21.97 14.19
CA PHE A 109 18.03 -23.39 13.90
C PHE A 109 17.84 -24.21 15.17
N GLU A 110 18.68 -24.01 16.18
CA GLU A 110 18.65 -24.76 17.45
C GLU A 110 17.32 -24.57 18.15
N GLU A 111 16.90 -23.31 18.33
CA GLU A 111 15.62 -23.01 18.99
C GLU A 111 14.40 -23.55 18.20
N LEU A 112 14.43 -23.56 16.86
CA LEU A 112 13.36 -24.14 16.05
C LEU A 112 13.28 -25.67 16.23
N ILE A 113 14.43 -26.36 16.20
CA ILE A 113 14.49 -27.83 16.33
C ILE A 113 14.12 -28.25 17.76
N GLU A 114 14.62 -27.56 18.77
CA GLU A 114 14.24 -27.82 20.17
C GLU A 114 12.74 -27.70 20.38
N PHE A 115 12.15 -26.64 19.81
CA PHE A 115 10.71 -26.38 19.94
C PHE A 115 9.82 -27.39 19.17
N ALA A 116 10.22 -27.81 17.96
CA ALA A 116 9.32 -28.48 17.04
C ALA A 116 9.93 -29.66 16.25
N SER A 117 10.90 -30.40 16.81
CA SER A 117 11.63 -31.47 16.13
C SER A 117 10.75 -32.51 15.41
N LYS A 118 9.59 -32.85 15.96
CA LYS A 118 8.62 -33.82 15.37
C LYS A 118 7.78 -33.23 14.22
N ARG A 119 7.85 -31.93 14.00
CA ARG A 119 7.04 -31.20 13.00
C ARG A 119 7.89 -30.46 11.97
N VAL A 120 9.21 -30.59 12.09
CA VAL A 120 10.20 -29.96 11.20
C VAL A 120 11.02 -31.04 10.54
N GLU A 121 11.10 -30.99 9.24
CA GLU A 121 11.98 -31.79 8.39
C GLU A 121 13.09 -30.88 7.85
N ILE A 122 14.35 -31.29 7.94
CA ILE A 122 15.49 -30.57 7.38
C ILE A 122 16.00 -31.35 6.19
N LEU A 123 16.01 -30.71 5.03
CA LEU A 123 16.52 -31.29 3.79
C LEU A 123 18.05 -31.18 3.69
N PRO A 124 18.70 -32.01 2.85
CA PRO A 124 20.06 -31.80 2.45
C PRO A 124 20.28 -30.41 1.84
N VAL A 125 21.48 -29.85 2.03
CA VAL A 125 21.81 -28.51 1.54
C VAL A 125 21.72 -28.38 0.02
N VAL A 126 21.41 -27.20 -0.46
CA VAL A 126 21.32 -26.88 -1.90
C VAL A 126 22.70 -26.74 -2.54
N LYS A 127 23.62 -26.07 -1.85
CA LYS A 127 24.95 -25.79 -2.37
C LYS A 127 25.72 -27.10 -2.71
N GLY A 128 26.20 -27.19 -3.94
CA GLY A 128 26.87 -28.38 -4.47
C GLY A 128 25.92 -29.42 -5.08
N SER A 129 24.59 -29.16 -5.09
CA SER A 129 23.62 -30.07 -5.72
C SER A 129 23.48 -29.79 -7.22
N SER A 130 23.30 -30.85 -8.01
CA SER A 130 22.96 -30.73 -9.43
C SER A 130 21.50 -30.34 -9.65
N SER A 131 21.16 -29.89 -10.85
CA SER A 131 19.78 -29.58 -11.23
C SER A 131 18.85 -30.78 -11.10
N GLU A 132 19.35 -31.99 -11.46
CA GLU A 132 18.59 -33.24 -11.36
C GLU A 132 18.27 -33.59 -9.92
N GLU A 133 19.26 -33.42 -9.02
CA GLU A 133 19.06 -33.64 -7.59
C GLU A 133 18.07 -32.65 -6.98
N LEU A 134 18.13 -31.37 -7.37
CA LEU A 134 17.18 -30.36 -6.88
C LEU A 134 15.77 -30.63 -7.35
N ASN A 135 15.57 -30.99 -8.61
CA ASN A 135 14.25 -31.36 -9.15
C ASN A 135 13.72 -32.63 -8.47
N SER A 136 14.54 -33.69 -8.34
CA SER A 136 14.13 -34.93 -7.69
C SER A 136 13.69 -34.70 -6.23
N ARG A 137 14.42 -33.87 -5.50
CA ARG A 137 14.03 -33.49 -4.12
C ARG A 137 12.76 -32.69 -4.08
N TRP A 138 12.58 -31.76 -5.05
CA TRP A 138 11.37 -30.97 -5.14
C TRP A 138 10.14 -31.88 -5.33
N ASP A 139 10.23 -32.82 -6.26
CA ASP A 139 9.16 -33.80 -6.53
C ASP A 139 8.87 -34.67 -5.32
N GLU A 140 9.92 -35.10 -4.59
CA GLU A 140 9.79 -35.93 -3.38
C GLU A 140 9.05 -35.19 -2.26
N ILE A 141 9.44 -33.92 -1.97
CA ILE A 141 8.84 -33.16 -0.86
C ILE A 141 7.44 -32.62 -1.19
N THR A 142 7.15 -32.43 -2.46
CA THR A 142 5.83 -31.97 -2.89
C THR A 142 4.82 -33.11 -2.98
N ASN A 143 5.23 -34.30 -3.46
CA ASN A 143 4.47 -35.55 -3.50
C ASN A 143 2.95 -35.36 -3.58
N ASP A 144 2.46 -34.73 -4.63
CA ASP A 144 1.06 -34.35 -4.91
C ASP A 144 0.40 -33.43 -3.88
N ARG A 145 1.12 -33.02 -2.84
CA ARG A 145 0.65 -32.09 -1.82
C ARG A 145 1.62 -30.92 -1.66
N GLY A 146 1.27 -29.78 -2.25
CA GLY A 146 2.07 -28.56 -2.20
C GLY A 146 2.24 -27.95 -0.80
N PHE A 147 2.75 -26.74 -0.78
CA PHE A 147 2.96 -25.92 0.41
C PHE A 147 1.94 -24.78 0.47
N ASP A 148 1.45 -24.52 1.67
CA ASP A 148 0.53 -23.39 1.92
C ASP A 148 1.27 -22.06 1.99
N LEU A 149 2.52 -22.09 2.47
CA LEU A 149 3.39 -20.93 2.60
C LEU A 149 4.84 -21.28 2.29
N LEU A 150 5.49 -20.44 1.47
CA LEU A 150 6.93 -20.40 1.31
C LEU A 150 7.46 -19.14 2.01
N LEU A 151 8.53 -19.31 2.78
CA LEU A 151 9.33 -18.21 3.35
C LEU A 151 10.70 -18.16 2.66
N ASP A 152 10.95 -17.11 1.90
CA ASP A 152 12.25 -16.82 1.29
C ASP A 152 13.11 -15.99 2.25
N GLY A 153 14.08 -16.63 2.85
CA GLY A 153 15.11 -16.05 3.72
C GLY A 153 16.52 -16.35 3.23
N ILE A 154 16.75 -16.55 1.92
CA ILE A 154 18.07 -16.92 1.41
C ILE A 154 19.02 -15.72 1.42
N LEU A 155 18.65 -14.65 0.68
CA LEU A 155 19.42 -13.41 0.58
C LEU A 155 18.53 -12.23 0.95
N GLY A 156 19.11 -11.26 1.66
CA GLY A 156 18.51 -9.96 1.93
C GLY A 156 19.34 -8.85 1.29
N MET A 157 19.45 -7.69 1.96
CA MET A 157 20.11 -6.49 1.45
C MET A 157 21.58 -6.64 1.04
N GLN A 158 22.28 -7.70 1.49
CA GLN A 158 23.67 -7.98 1.11
C GLN A 158 23.79 -8.87 -0.15
N GLY A 159 22.68 -9.14 -0.85
CA GLY A 159 22.68 -9.84 -2.13
C GLY A 159 23.53 -9.08 -3.16
N LYS A 160 24.40 -9.81 -3.88
CA LYS A 160 25.21 -9.25 -4.98
C LYS A 160 24.52 -9.55 -6.31
N PRO A 161 24.67 -8.68 -7.32
CA PRO A 161 24.25 -8.98 -8.68
C PRO A 161 24.92 -10.26 -9.19
N GLY A 162 24.17 -11.07 -9.93
CA GLY A 162 24.62 -12.37 -10.45
C GLY A 162 24.43 -13.48 -9.41
N LEU A 163 23.38 -14.28 -9.58
CA LEU A 163 23.14 -15.46 -8.75
C LEU A 163 24.11 -16.55 -9.15
N LYS A 164 24.55 -17.34 -8.18
CA LYS A 164 25.32 -18.57 -8.49
C LYS A 164 24.40 -19.55 -9.23
N ASP A 165 24.96 -20.32 -10.14
CA ASP A 165 24.21 -21.26 -11.01
C ASP A 165 23.24 -22.15 -10.21
N GLU A 166 23.70 -22.74 -9.12
CA GLU A 166 22.90 -23.61 -8.25
C GLU A 166 21.71 -22.86 -7.61
N LEU A 167 21.96 -21.61 -7.19
CA LEU A 167 20.92 -20.77 -6.59
C LEU A 167 19.90 -20.33 -7.65
N ALA A 168 20.37 -19.93 -8.85
CA ALA A 168 19.50 -19.57 -9.96
C ALA A 168 18.61 -20.74 -10.40
N GLN A 169 19.16 -21.97 -10.42
CA GLN A 169 18.39 -23.17 -10.73
C GLN A 169 17.33 -23.47 -9.66
N TRP A 170 17.71 -23.36 -8.40
CA TRP A 170 16.76 -23.55 -7.29
C TRP A 170 15.61 -22.55 -7.37
N ILE A 171 15.92 -21.27 -7.62
CA ILE A 171 14.91 -20.23 -7.80
C ILE A 171 13.98 -20.54 -8.97
N ARG A 172 14.50 -21.02 -10.10
CA ARG A 172 13.65 -21.42 -11.24
C ARG A 172 12.66 -22.51 -10.88
N ILE A 173 13.09 -23.56 -10.17
CA ILE A 173 12.20 -24.63 -9.69
C ILE A 173 11.09 -24.04 -8.83
N ILE A 174 11.43 -23.16 -7.90
CA ILE A 174 10.46 -22.50 -7.01
C ILE A 174 9.49 -21.61 -7.80
N ASN A 175 9.99 -20.80 -8.73
CA ASN A 175 9.17 -19.87 -9.51
C ASN A 175 8.20 -20.59 -10.47
N GLN A 176 8.60 -21.74 -11.00
CA GLN A 176 7.79 -22.55 -11.93
C GLN A 176 6.77 -23.45 -11.24
N SER A 177 6.84 -23.59 -9.92
CA SER A 177 5.96 -24.49 -9.19
C SER A 177 4.59 -23.87 -8.90
N ASP A 178 3.54 -24.55 -9.30
CA ASP A 178 2.15 -24.26 -8.93
C ASP A 178 1.75 -24.88 -7.57
N LEU A 179 2.68 -25.58 -6.91
CA LEU A 179 2.45 -26.28 -5.65
C LEU A 179 2.69 -25.41 -4.41
N ILE A 180 2.87 -24.10 -4.57
CA ILE A 180 3.02 -23.13 -3.49
C ILE A 180 1.86 -22.15 -3.54
N SER A 181 1.07 -22.11 -2.46
CA SER A 181 -0.11 -21.23 -2.41
C SER A 181 0.23 -19.76 -2.20
N VAL A 182 1.20 -19.47 -1.33
CA VAL A 182 1.65 -18.09 -1.03
C VAL A 182 3.17 -18.08 -0.87
N ARG A 183 3.83 -17.13 -1.54
CA ARG A 183 5.28 -16.89 -1.46
C ARG A 183 5.54 -15.57 -0.75
N VAL A 184 6.27 -15.64 0.34
CA VAL A 184 6.68 -14.49 1.14
C VAL A 184 8.19 -14.36 1.10
N SER A 185 8.69 -13.22 0.64
CA SER A 185 10.10 -12.85 0.77
C SER A 185 10.30 -11.92 1.96
N ILE A 186 11.34 -12.18 2.74
CA ILE A 186 11.71 -11.41 3.92
C ILE A 186 12.74 -10.38 3.51
N ASP A 187 12.52 -9.14 3.85
CA ASP A 187 13.34 -7.97 3.53
C ASP A 187 13.34 -7.64 2.03
N LEU A 188 13.95 -8.46 1.20
CA LEU A 188 13.99 -8.39 -0.26
C LEU A 188 13.84 -9.80 -0.85
N PRO A 189 13.13 -9.98 -1.97
CA PRO A 189 13.17 -11.25 -2.69
C PRO A 189 14.59 -11.62 -3.09
N THR A 190 14.97 -12.86 -2.89
CA THR A 190 16.30 -13.34 -3.27
C THR A 190 16.55 -13.10 -4.76
N GLY A 191 17.61 -12.37 -5.07
CA GLY A 191 17.96 -11.93 -6.43
C GLY A 191 17.59 -10.46 -6.73
N VAL A 192 16.73 -9.82 -5.97
CA VAL A 192 16.47 -8.37 -6.06
C VAL A 192 17.65 -7.60 -5.49
N THR A 193 18.22 -6.69 -6.28
CA THR A 193 19.40 -5.89 -5.91
C THR A 193 19.24 -4.43 -6.31
N GLU A 194 20.11 -3.55 -5.79
CA GLU A 194 20.08 -2.13 -6.11
C GLU A 194 20.39 -1.83 -7.58
N VAL A 195 21.21 -2.64 -8.22
CA VAL A 195 21.65 -2.42 -9.60
C VAL A 195 20.74 -3.11 -10.61
N GLY A 196 19.89 -4.05 -10.15
CA GLY A 196 19.15 -4.95 -11.03
C GLY A 196 20.03 -6.07 -11.56
N SER A 197 19.42 -7.12 -12.11
CA SER A 197 20.12 -8.17 -12.86
C SER A 197 19.31 -8.50 -14.10
N GLU A 198 19.89 -8.32 -15.27
CA GLU A 198 19.26 -8.73 -16.53
C GLU A 198 19.40 -10.25 -16.77
N ALA A 199 20.33 -10.91 -16.07
CA ALA A 199 20.71 -12.30 -16.35
C ALA A 199 19.97 -13.35 -15.50
N ASP A 200 19.52 -12.99 -14.28
CA ASP A 200 18.95 -13.94 -13.33
C ASP A 200 17.56 -13.50 -12.86
N GLU A 201 16.61 -14.41 -12.88
CA GLU A 201 15.28 -14.17 -12.33
C GLU A 201 15.30 -14.24 -10.80
N PRO A 202 14.92 -13.16 -10.09
CA PRO A 202 14.68 -13.21 -8.64
C PRO A 202 13.55 -14.19 -8.27
N ILE A 203 13.44 -14.54 -6.99
CA ILE A 203 12.24 -15.19 -6.48
C ILE A 203 11.03 -14.29 -6.74
N ARG A 204 9.97 -14.87 -7.31
CA ARG A 204 8.69 -14.20 -7.50
C ARG A 204 7.88 -14.30 -6.21
N ALA A 205 7.85 -13.22 -5.44
CA ALA A 205 7.06 -13.13 -4.22
C ALA A 205 5.60 -12.72 -4.50
N ASP A 206 4.67 -13.21 -3.69
CA ASP A 206 3.30 -12.68 -3.58
C ASP A 206 3.28 -11.51 -2.58
N PHE A 207 4.15 -11.60 -1.56
CA PHE A 207 4.38 -10.54 -0.58
C PHE A 207 5.87 -10.38 -0.28
N THR A 208 6.32 -9.14 -0.19
CA THR A 208 7.63 -8.81 0.35
C THR A 208 7.45 -8.04 1.65
N TYR A 209 7.97 -8.58 2.75
CA TYR A 209 7.91 -7.95 4.06
C TYR A 209 9.21 -7.21 4.36
N CYS A 210 9.19 -5.88 4.18
CA CYS A 210 10.32 -5.01 4.50
C CYS A 210 10.44 -4.88 6.01
N THR A 211 11.44 -5.54 6.61
CA THR A 211 11.64 -5.62 8.06
C THR A 211 12.51 -4.47 8.55
N GLY A 212 11.96 -3.67 9.46
CA GLY A 212 12.64 -2.58 10.16
C GLY A 212 13.05 -1.38 9.32
N ILE A 213 13.84 -1.58 8.29
CA ILE A 213 14.27 -0.53 7.35
C ILE A 213 13.85 -0.91 5.93
N VAL A 214 13.12 -0.04 5.25
CA VAL A 214 12.78 -0.23 3.84
C VAL A 214 14.01 0.12 2.98
N LYS A 215 14.36 -0.77 2.04
CA LYS A 215 15.53 -0.61 1.16
C LYS A 215 15.11 -0.14 -0.22
N THR A 216 15.88 0.76 -0.85
CA THR A 216 15.60 1.37 -2.16
C THR A 216 15.30 0.39 -3.31
N PRO A 217 15.84 -0.84 -3.38
CA PRO A 217 15.51 -1.78 -4.45
C PRO A 217 14.01 -2.05 -4.64
N VAL A 218 13.19 -1.99 -3.57
CA VAL A 218 11.74 -2.20 -3.68
C VAL A 218 11.01 -1.06 -4.40
N LEU A 219 11.66 0.08 -4.61
CA LEU A 219 11.07 1.23 -5.30
C LEU A 219 11.32 1.21 -6.81
N ARG A 220 12.20 0.33 -7.29
CA ARG A 220 12.59 0.25 -8.70
C ARG A 220 11.46 -0.34 -9.55
N GLU A 221 11.19 0.28 -10.69
CA GLU A 221 10.13 -0.18 -11.61
C GLU A 221 10.46 -1.52 -12.28
N ASP A 222 11.74 -1.77 -12.60
CA ASP A 222 12.21 -3.01 -13.19
C ASP A 222 12.15 -4.22 -12.24
N GLN A 223 12.07 -4.00 -10.92
CA GLN A 223 11.95 -5.03 -9.91
C GLN A 223 10.49 -5.34 -9.51
N GLN A 224 9.54 -4.49 -9.88
CA GLN A 224 8.13 -4.64 -9.48
C GLN A 224 7.52 -6.04 -9.78
N PRO A 225 7.83 -6.71 -10.90
CA PRO A 225 7.28 -8.05 -11.18
C PRO A 225 7.64 -9.12 -10.15
N TRP A 226 8.71 -8.91 -9.38
CA TRP A 226 9.23 -9.88 -8.41
C TRP A 226 8.80 -9.62 -6.98
N LEU A 227 8.40 -8.37 -6.66
CA LEU A 227 8.17 -7.93 -5.29
C LEU A 227 6.82 -8.38 -4.71
N GLY A 228 5.82 -8.61 -5.56
CA GLY A 228 4.45 -8.79 -5.08
C GLY A 228 3.96 -7.58 -4.28
N ARG A 229 3.16 -7.79 -3.26
CA ARG A 229 2.68 -6.72 -2.38
C ARG A 229 3.68 -6.41 -1.28
N LEU A 230 4.06 -5.15 -1.20
CA LEU A 230 4.96 -4.68 -0.15
C LEU A 230 4.20 -4.49 1.18
N ARG A 231 4.83 -4.89 2.27
CA ARG A 231 4.41 -4.61 3.65
C ARG A 231 5.59 -4.06 4.42
N TYR A 232 5.39 -2.99 5.16
CA TYR A 232 6.39 -2.47 6.07
C TYR A 232 6.13 -2.99 7.49
N LEU A 233 7.10 -3.70 8.04
CA LEU A 233 7.09 -4.20 9.42
C LEU A 233 8.01 -3.31 10.25
N ASP A 234 7.40 -2.34 10.94
CA ASP A 234 8.11 -1.41 11.81
C ASP A 234 8.65 -2.15 13.05
N LEU A 235 9.96 -2.08 13.25
CA LEU A 235 10.68 -2.68 14.39
C LEU A 235 11.21 -1.64 15.39
N GLY A 236 10.87 -0.36 15.18
CA GLY A 236 11.26 0.72 16.09
C GLY A 236 12.66 1.30 15.86
N PHE A 237 13.34 0.98 14.75
CA PHE A 237 14.70 1.46 14.47
C PHE A 237 14.85 2.98 14.56
N PHE A 238 13.84 3.73 14.13
CA PHE A 238 13.91 5.20 14.01
C PHE A 238 13.19 5.96 15.13
N GLU A 239 12.74 5.29 16.19
CA GLU A 239 12.00 5.96 17.28
C GLU A 239 12.84 7.00 18.02
N SER A 240 14.15 6.79 18.12
CA SER A 240 15.10 7.67 18.80
C SER A 240 15.99 8.46 17.85
N SER A 241 15.74 8.42 16.53
CA SER A 241 16.57 9.12 15.55
C SER A 241 16.31 10.63 15.62
N PRO A 242 17.38 11.47 15.60
CA PRO A 242 17.21 12.91 15.56
C PRO A 242 16.42 13.38 14.34
N GLU A 243 15.56 14.40 14.54
CA GLU A 243 14.89 15.04 13.41
C GLU A 243 15.93 15.66 12.47
N GLY A 244 15.93 15.25 11.21
CA GLY A 244 16.79 15.81 10.16
C GLY A 244 17.86 14.89 9.61
N ASP A 245 18.24 13.81 10.30
CA ASP A 245 19.28 12.88 9.82
C ASP A 245 18.98 12.29 8.43
N PHE A 246 17.69 12.20 8.05
CA PHE A 246 17.22 11.62 6.79
C PHE A 246 16.23 12.55 6.05
N ALA A 247 16.47 13.86 6.08
CA ALA A 247 15.54 14.85 5.52
C ALA A 247 15.31 14.65 4.01
N ASP A 248 16.35 14.30 3.27
CA ASP A 248 16.34 14.16 1.82
C ASP A 248 15.96 12.75 1.32
N CYS A 249 15.81 11.78 2.23
CA CYS A 249 15.42 10.43 1.85
C CYS A 249 13.92 10.33 1.53
N PRO A 250 13.50 9.49 0.57
CA PRO A 250 12.12 9.04 0.47
C PRO A 250 11.67 8.44 1.81
N LYS A 251 10.39 8.56 2.13
CA LYS A 251 9.85 8.11 3.42
C LYS A 251 8.73 7.09 3.23
N ILE A 252 8.62 6.16 4.16
CA ILE A 252 7.47 5.26 4.28
C ILE A 252 6.55 5.76 5.40
N LEU A 253 5.24 5.83 5.13
CA LEU A 253 4.25 6.11 6.17
C LEU A 253 4.01 4.86 7.01
N ARG A 254 4.18 4.99 8.34
CA ARG A 254 3.86 3.90 9.26
C ARG A 254 2.35 3.68 9.35
N SER A 255 1.93 2.43 9.49
CA SER A 255 0.51 2.10 9.73
C SER A 255 -0.02 2.71 11.03
N SER A 256 0.86 2.95 11.99
CA SER A 256 0.57 3.65 13.26
C SER A 256 0.18 5.13 13.10
N ALA A 257 0.17 5.67 11.87
CA ALA A 257 -0.38 7.00 11.59
C ALA A 257 -1.91 7.05 11.70
N LEU A 258 -2.60 5.95 11.40
CA LEU A 258 -4.07 5.93 11.33
C LEU A 258 -4.78 6.26 12.66
N PRO A 259 -4.29 5.84 13.84
CA PRO A 259 -4.86 6.20 15.15
C PRO A 259 -5.05 7.71 15.39
N VAL A 260 -4.34 8.59 14.69
CA VAL A 260 -4.54 10.05 14.81
C VAL A 260 -5.96 10.48 14.44
N LEU A 261 -6.66 9.68 13.63
CA LEU A 261 -8.07 9.88 13.26
C LEU A 261 -9.04 9.43 14.37
N ARG A 262 -8.59 8.70 15.39
CA ARG A 262 -9.40 8.17 16.51
C ARG A 262 -9.56 9.25 17.58
N LYS A 263 -10.38 10.25 17.32
CA LYS A 263 -10.65 11.31 18.29
C LYS A 263 -12.09 11.21 18.79
N LEU A 264 -12.28 11.36 20.10
CA LEU A 264 -13.62 11.56 20.65
C LEU A 264 -14.14 12.92 20.15
N ARG A 265 -15.34 12.90 19.60
CA ARG A 265 -16.02 14.13 19.22
C ARG A 265 -16.52 14.85 20.47
N PRO A 266 -16.30 16.17 20.62
CA PRO A 266 -16.82 16.93 21.74
C PRO A 266 -18.35 16.87 21.79
N VAL A 267 -18.92 16.79 23.01
CA VAL A 267 -20.37 16.68 23.20
C VAL A 267 -21.14 17.88 22.62
N HIS A 268 -20.53 19.04 22.63
CA HIS A 268 -21.16 20.29 22.16
C HIS A 268 -20.82 20.64 20.69
N SER A 269 -20.25 19.66 19.94
CA SER A 269 -19.99 19.87 18.51
C SER A 269 -21.24 19.77 17.66
N ASP A 270 -21.31 20.55 16.59
CA ASP A 270 -22.32 20.44 15.55
C ASP A 270 -21.69 20.00 14.21
N LYS A 271 -22.56 19.80 13.20
CA LYS A 271 -22.13 19.33 11.88
C LYS A 271 -21.12 20.25 11.18
N ARG A 272 -21.06 21.55 11.50
CA ARG A 272 -20.15 22.51 10.87
C ARG A 272 -18.73 22.35 11.38
N ASP A 273 -18.57 21.84 12.60
CA ASP A 273 -17.24 21.59 13.20
C ASP A 273 -16.47 20.49 12.48
N TYR A 274 -17.17 19.70 11.63
CA TYR A 274 -16.58 18.62 10.85
C TYR A 274 -16.48 18.92 9.35
N GLY A 275 -16.56 20.19 8.99
CA GLY A 275 -16.35 20.71 7.66
C GLY A 275 -17.50 20.45 6.68
N HIS A 276 -17.46 21.18 5.57
CA HIS A 276 -18.39 21.08 4.47
C HIS A 276 -17.64 20.75 3.17
N LEU A 277 -17.86 19.56 2.63
CA LEU A 277 -17.34 19.15 1.33
C LEU A 277 -18.33 19.52 0.22
N LEU A 278 -17.85 20.25 -0.80
CA LEU A 278 -18.57 20.48 -2.04
C LEU A 278 -18.02 19.57 -3.14
N GLY A 279 -18.89 18.83 -3.82
CA GLY A 279 -18.56 18.00 -4.96
C GLY A 279 -19.15 18.55 -6.26
N ILE A 280 -18.43 18.42 -7.37
CA ILE A 280 -18.92 18.66 -8.73
C ILE A 280 -18.56 17.43 -9.55
N ALA A 281 -19.53 16.61 -9.87
CA ALA A 281 -19.30 15.29 -10.40
C ALA A 281 -20.51 14.79 -11.19
N ALA A 282 -20.34 13.68 -11.89
CA ALA A 282 -21.29 13.01 -12.73
C ALA A 282 -21.55 13.68 -14.10
N SER A 283 -21.85 12.84 -15.04
CA SER A 283 -22.64 13.07 -16.24
C SER A 283 -23.80 12.09 -16.23
N ARG A 284 -24.76 12.25 -17.14
CA ARG A 284 -25.94 11.37 -17.23
C ARG A 284 -25.57 9.89 -17.30
N GLU A 285 -24.50 9.56 -17.99
CA GLU A 285 -24.03 8.17 -18.16
C GLU A 285 -23.14 7.68 -17.01
N LEU A 286 -22.41 8.57 -16.31
CA LEU A 286 -21.41 8.24 -15.32
C LEU A 286 -21.79 8.67 -13.89
N GLY A 287 -23.09 8.68 -13.59
CA GLY A 287 -23.60 9.10 -12.28
C GLY A 287 -23.06 8.26 -11.11
N GLY A 288 -22.75 6.99 -11.32
CA GLY A 288 -22.24 6.08 -10.29
C GLY A 288 -20.97 6.58 -9.56
N ALA A 289 -20.07 7.23 -10.28
CA ALA A 289 -18.82 7.78 -9.72
C ALA A 289 -19.09 8.85 -8.65
N ALA A 290 -20.00 9.79 -8.92
CA ALA A 290 -20.40 10.81 -7.95
C ALA A 290 -21.08 10.20 -6.71
N MET A 291 -21.92 9.17 -6.88
CA MET A 291 -22.57 8.47 -5.78
C MET A 291 -21.55 7.75 -4.89
N MET A 292 -20.58 7.07 -5.50
CA MET A 292 -19.49 6.40 -4.75
C MET A 292 -18.65 7.40 -3.97
N CYS A 293 -18.24 8.50 -4.61
CA CYS A 293 -17.49 9.58 -3.96
C CYS A 293 -18.26 10.19 -2.78
N ALA A 294 -19.56 10.49 -2.97
CA ALA A 294 -20.41 11.06 -1.93
C ALA A 294 -20.55 10.13 -0.71
N ARG A 295 -20.85 8.85 -0.94
CA ARG A 295 -20.95 7.86 0.14
C ARG A 295 -19.65 7.67 0.88
N ALA A 296 -18.52 7.67 0.16
CA ALA A 296 -17.20 7.59 0.77
C ALA A 296 -16.91 8.81 1.67
N ALA A 297 -17.26 10.02 1.21
CA ALA A 297 -17.11 11.23 2.02
C ALA A 297 -17.93 11.18 3.31
N LEU A 298 -19.21 10.78 3.24
CA LEU A 298 -20.08 10.63 4.42
C LEU A 298 -19.52 9.59 5.40
N ARG A 299 -19.10 8.45 4.90
CA ARG A 299 -18.50 7.36 5.72
C ARG A 299 -17.17 7.75 6.34
N SER A 300 -16.50 8.78 5.82
CA SER A 300 -15.22 9.32 6.33
C SER A 300 -15.39 10.49 7.31
N GLY A 301 -16.63 10.81 7.66
CA GLY A 301 -16.96 11.65 8.80
C GLY A 301 -17.05 13.14 8.54
N VAL A 302 -17.18 13.59 7.29
CA VAL A 302 -17.51 14.99 6.97
C VAL A 302 -18.85 15.39 7.59
N GLY A 303 -18.95 16.60 8.08
CA GLY A 303 -20.16 17.09 8.75
C GLY A 303 -21.28 17.48 7.81
N LEU A 304 -20.94 18.10 6.68
CA LEU A 304 -21.86 18.53 5.63
C LEU A 304 -21.31 18.11 4.27
N LEU A 305 -22.22 17.63 3.42
CA LEU A 305 -21.89 17.23 2.05
C LEU A 305 -22.89 17.85 1.07
N THR A 306 -22.38 18.55 0.07
CA THR A 306 -23.16 19.06 -1.08
C THR A 306 -22.53 18.55 -2.36
N PHE A 307 -23.34 18.00 -3.27
CA PHE A 307 -22.88 17.61 -4.60
C PHE A 307 -23.71 18.30 -5.68
N CYS A 308 -23.03 18.96 -6.59
CA CYS A 308 -23.59 19.50 -7.82
C CYS A 308 -23.55 18.42 -8.90
N ILE A 309 -24.71 18.06 -9.44
CA ILE A 309 -24.90 16.94 -10.39
C ILE A 309 -25.84 17.35 -11.52
N PRO A 310 -25.85 16.61 -12.64
CA PRO A 310 -26.86 16.79 -13.68
C PRO A 310 -28.30 16.72 -13.14
N GLU A 311 -29.16 17.61 -13.59
CA GLU A 311 -30.55 17.70 -13.07
C GLU A 311 -31.37 16.44 -13.30
N SER A 312 -31.12 15.71 -14.38
CA SER A 312 -31.81 14.44 -14.68
C SER A 312 -31.55 13.35 -13.64
N LEU A 313 -30.39 13.39 -12.95
CA LEU A 313 -29.99 12.42 -11.92
C LEU A 313 -30.52 12.78 -10.53
N HIS A 314 -30.96 14.02 -10.30
CA HIS A 314 -31.33 14.53 -8.97
C HIS A 314 -32.35 13.67 -8.22
N PRO A 315 -33.49 13.24 -8.80
CA PRO A 315 -34.46 12.45 -8.05
C PRO A 315 -33.92 11.11 -7.55
N SER A 316 -33.13 10.42 -8.38
CA SER A 316 -32.52 9.13 -8.03
C SER A 316 -31.44 9.25 -6.97
N PHE A 317 -30.69 10.34 -6.99
CA PHE A 317 -29.63 10.60 -6.02
C PHE A 317 -30.20 10.95 -4.65
N VAL A 318 -31.23 11.80 -4.59
CA VAL A 318 -31.94 12.11 -3.33
C VAL A 318 -32.54 10.85 -2.71
N ALA A 319 -33.13 9.98 -3.52
CA ALA A 319 -33.68 8.71 -3.02
C ALA A 319 -32.62 7.73 -2.54
N SER A 320 -31.44 7.70 -3.18
CA SER A 320 -30.37 6.74 -2.89
C SER A 320 -29.45 7.15 -1.74
N CYS A 321 -29.26 8.45 -1.52
CA CYS A 321 -28.38 8.99 -0.48
C CYS A 321 -28.96 10.30 0.06
N PRO A 322 -29.96 10.22 0.96
CA PRO A 322 -30.69 11.39 1.49
C PRO A 322 -29.85 12.22 2.48
N GLU A 323 -28.70 11.70 2.93
CA GLU A 323 -27.81 12.42 3.86
C GLU A 323 -27.02 13.55 3.18
N ALA A 324 -26.85 13.48 1.85
CA ALA A 324 -26.19 14.52 1.06
C ALA A 324 -27.17 15.55 0.53
N MET A 325 -26.73 16.80 0.40
CA MET A 325 -27.45 17.84 -0.32
C MET A 325 -27.11 17.74 -1.80
N TRP A 326 -28.11 17.43 -2.63
CA TRP A 326 -27.94 17.30 -4.07
C TRP A 326 -28.45 18.58 -4.77
N VAL A 327 -27.55 19.21 -5.55
CA VAL A 327 -27.82 20.44 -6.27
C VAL A 327 -27.93 20.14 -7.77
N PRO A 328 -29.11 20.16 -8.36
CA PRO A 328 -29.28 19.92 -9.79
C PRO A 328 -28.70 21.09 -10.59
N LEU A 329 -27.80 20.81 -11.54
CA LEU A 329 -27.23 21.75 -12.49
C LEU A 329 -27.84 21.51 -13.88
N PRO A 330 -27.91 22.56 -14.74
CA PRO A 330 -28.26 22.42 -16.15
C PRO A 330 -27.34 21.43 -16.84
N GLU A 331 -27.90 20.71 -17.81
CA GLU A 331 -27.18 19.72 -18.61
C GLU A 331 -26.90 20.23 -20.02
N THR A 332 -25.77 19.78 -20.57
CA THR A 332 -25.55 19.85 -22.01
C THR A 332 -26.47 18.87 -22.75
N PRO A 333 -26.66 18.99 -24.06
CA PRO A 333 -27.46 18.03 -24.84
C PRO A 333 -26.99 16.58 -24.69
N ASN A 334 -25.69 16.33 -24.48
CA ASN A 334 -25.12 15.00 -24.30
C ASN A 334 -25.14 14.52 -22.83
N GLY A 335 -25.64 15.35 -21.90
CA GLY A 335 -25.81 14.98 -20.50
C GLY A 335 -24.61 15.28 -19.60
N GLY A 336 -23.66 16.10 -20.05
CA GLY A 336 -22.64 16.68 -19.21
C GLY A 336 -23.14 17.87 -18.39
N LEU A 337 -22.28 18.46 -17.56
CA LEU A 337 -22.62 19.67 -16.81
C LEU A 337 -22.41 20.92 -17.67
N ALA A 338 -23.48 21.72 -17.84
CA ALA A 338 -23.42 22.95 -18.60
C ALA A 338 -22.75 24.09 -17.81
N LEU A 339 -22.01 24.98 -18.52
CA LEU A 339 -21.30 26.12 -17.92
C LEU A 339 -22.25 27.11 -17.24
N GLU A 340 -23.51 27.21 -17.68
CA GLU A 340 -24.57 28.02 -17.06
C GLU A 340 -24.78 27.67 -15.59
N GLY A 341 -24.46 26.42 -15.17
CA GLY A 341 -24.51 25.97 -13.78
C GLY A 341 -23.55 26.73 -12.84
N LEU A 342 -22.54 27.45 -13.37
CA LEU A 342 -21.56 28.22 -12.59
C LEU A 342 -22.19 29.17 -11.58
N GLY A 343 -23.25 29.91 -12.00
CA GLY A 343 -23.98 30.84 -11.13
C GLY A 343 -24.58 30.15 -9.90
N LYS A 344 -25.07 28.93 -10.06
CA LYS A 344 -25.64 28.14 -8.97
C LYS A 344 -24.56 27.57 -8.05
N VAL A 345 -23.46 27.07 -8.61
CA VAL A 345 -22.32 26.57 -7.84
C VAL A 345 -21.72 27.67 -6.93
N ARG A 346 -21.59 28.91 -7.43
CA ARG A 346 -21.06 30.04 -6.68
C ARG A 346 -21.74 30.27 -5.33
N GLN A 347 -23.02 29.95 -5.20
CA GLN A 347 -23.80 30.14 -3.95
C GLN A 347 -23.31 29.22 -2.81
N PHE A 348 -22.54 28.18 -3.13
CA PHE A 348 -22.04 27.20 -2.17
C PHE A 348 -20.56 27.37 -1.86
N LEU A 349 -19.77 28.12 -2.67
CA LEU A 349 -18.31 28.21 -2.53
C LEU A 349 -17.90 28.79 -1.17
N ASP A 350 -18.54 29.84 -0.69
CA ASP A 350 -18.18 30.47 0.58
C ASP A 350 -18.37 29.55 1.78
N ARG A 351 -19.34 28.61 1.70
CA ARG A 351 -19.68 27.68 2.77
C ARG A 351 -18.84 26.41 2.75
N ALA A 352 -18.24 26.08 1.61
CA ALA A 352 -17.44 24.88 1.46
C ALA A 352 -16.05 25.07 2.09
N ASP A 353 -15.52 24.00 2.67
CA ASP A 353 -14.17 23.95 3.26
C ASP A 353 -13.19 23.19 2.36
N ALA A 354 -13.69 22.31 1.49
CA ALA A 354 -12.92 21.67 0.42
C ALA A 354 -13.81 21.39 -0.78
N LEU A 355 -13.18 21.16 -1.93
CA LEU A 355 -13.83 20.89 -3.21
C LEU A 355 -13.28 19.61 -3.82
N VAL A 356 -14.16 18.72 -4.27
CA VAL A 356 -13.82 17.53 -5.06
C VAL A 356 -14.50 17.64 -6.42
N MET A 357 -13.72 17.51 -7.50
CA MET A 357 -14.25 17.61 -8.86
C MET A 357 -13.66 16.54 -9.78
N GLY A 358 -14.47 16.09 -10.72
CA GLY A 358 -14.00 15.22 -11.79
C GLY A 358 -14.61 13.83 -11.85
N PRO A 359 -14.95 13.16 -10.74
CA PRO A 359 -15.55 11.83 -10.81
C PRO A 359 -16.76 11.78 -11.73
N GLY A 360 -16.63 11.08 -12.87
CA GLY A 360 -17.70 10.85 -13.83
C GLY A 360 -18.28 12.07 -14.57
N ILE A 361 -17.54 13.18 -14.65
CA ILE A 361 -18.03 14.37 -15.38
C ILE A 361 -18.04 14.19 -16.90
N GLY A 362 -17.37 13.16 -17.41
CA GLY A 362 -17.26 12.87 -18.83
C GLY A 362 -16.23 13.74 -19.55
N MET A 363 -16.33 13.72 -20.89
CA MET A 363 -15.31 14.28 -21.78
C MET A 363 -15.69 15.59 -22.43
N GLU A 364 -16.82 16.18 -22.06
CA GLU A 364 -17.31 17.39 -22.70
C GLU A 364 -16.53 18.63 -22.26
N GLU A 365 -16.12 19.43 -23.25
CA GLU A 365 -15.31 20.64 -23.01
C GLU A 365 -16.06 21.67 -22.14
N GLU A 366 -17.39 21.73 -22.23
CA GLU A 366 -18.22 22.62 -21.43
C GLU A 366 -18.19 22.24 -19.95
N SER A 367 -18.28 20.95 -19.63
CA SER A 367 -18.12 20.43 -18.26
C SER A 367 -16.71 20.70 -17.73
N HIS A 368 -15.67 20.54 -18.56
CA HIS A 368 -14.29 20.89 -18.21
C HIS A 368 -14.12 22.40 -17.96
N ALA A 369 -14.80 23.25 -18.78
CA ALA A 369 -14.80 24.69 -18.58
C ALA A 369 -15.46 25.08 -17.24
N LEU A 370 -16.59 24.44 -16.90
CA LEU A 370 -17.27 24.66 -15.62
C LEU A 370 -16.34 24.39 -14.44
N ILE A 371 -15.71 23.21 -14.37
CA ILE A 371 -14.85 22.87 -13.23
C ILE A 371 -13.58 23.73 -13.19
N ARG A 372 -13.02 24.11 -14.33
CA ARG A 372 -11.90 25.04 -14.41
C ARG A 372 -12.24 26.40 -13.82
N GLU A 373 -13.39 26.96 -14.17
CA GLU A 373 -13.81 28.27 -13.66
C GLU A 373 -14.16 28.19 -12.16
N VAL A 374 -14.80 27.10 -11.70
CA VAL A 374 -15.05 26.89 -10.27
C VAL A 374 -13.74 26.78 -9.50
N ALA A 375 -12.77 26.01 -10.02
CA ALA A 375 -11.46 25.87 -9.37
C ALA A 375 -10.71 27.20 -9.23
N LYS A 376 -10.80 28.09 -10.20
CA LYS A 376 -10.19 29.44 -10.13
C LYS A 376 -10.83 30.31 -9.06
N LEU A 377 -12.14 30.17 -8.85
CA LEU A 377 -12.90 30.98 -7.88
C LEU A 377 -12.74 30.50 -6.44
N PHE A 378 -12.40 29.23 -6.22
CA PHE A 378 -12.32 28.63 -4.90
C PHE A 378 -10.91 28.72 -4.32
N SER A 379 -10.73 29.31 -3.15
CA SER A 379 -9.40 29.56 -2.54
C SER A 379 -8.92 28.48 -1.57
N LYS A 380 -9.83 27.61 -1.08
CA LYS A 380 -9.54 26.52 -0.15
C LYS A 380 -9.10 25.25 -0.88
N PRO A 381 -8.83 24.10 -0.22
CA PRO A 381 -8.34 22.88 -0.86
C PRO A 381 -9.24 22.37 -2.00
N VAL A 382 -8.60 21.99 -3.11
CA VAL A 382 -9.26 21.42 -4.29
C VAL A 382 -8.62 20.06 -4.60
N LEU A 383 -9.45 19.03 -4.75
CA LEU A 383 -9.07 17.72 -5.26
C LEU A 383 -9.64 17.54 -6.67
N LEU A 384 -8.78 17.20 -7.62
CA LEU A 384 -9.17 16.79 -8.98
C LEU A 384 -8.86 15.30 -9.17
N ASP A 385 -9.84 14.57 -9.68
CA ASP A 385 -9.71 13.13 -9.99
C ASP A 385 -10.37 12.80 -11.33
N ALA A 386 -10.08 11.65 -11.87
CA ALA A 386 -10.68 11.06 -13.06
C ALA A 386 -10.72 12.04 -14.25
N ASP A 387 -11.93 12.35 -14.78
CA ASP A 387 -12.07 13.23 -15.93
C ASP A 387 -11.72 14.71 -15.66
N GLY A 388 -11.56 15.08 -14.38
CA GLY A 388 -11.00 16.37 -13.96
C GLY A 388 -9.49 16.50 -14.16
N LEU A 389 -8.79 15.38 -14.39
CA LEU A 389 -7.35 15.34 -14.61
C LEU A 389 -7.01 15.63 -16.08
N ARG A 390 -7.10 16.91 -16.46
CA ARG A 390 -6.83 17.40 -17.82
C ARG A 390 -5.84 18.55 -17.80
N PRO A 391 -4.88 18.61 -18.75
CA PRO A 391 -3.89 19.69 -18.84
C PRO A 391 -4.55 21.06 -18.83
N GLN A 392 -5.62 21.27 -19.63
CA GLN A 392 -6.33 22.55 -19.73
C GLN A 392 -7.02 22.99 -18.43
N ILE A 393 -7.28 22.07 -17.50
CA ILE A 393 -7.84 22.38 -16.18
C ILE A 393 -6.72 22.63 -15.18
N ILE A 394 -5.64 21.84 -15.22
CA ILE A 394 -4.57 21.84 -14.23
C ILE A 394 -3.58 22.98 -14.48
N GLU A 395 -3.21 23.23 -15.75
CA GLU A 395 -2.16 24.22 -16.08
C GLU A 395 -2.40 25.61 -15.50
N PRO A 396 -3.62 26.17 -15.52
CA PRO A 396 -3.92 27.44 -14.86
C PRO A 396 -3.86 27.41 -13.33
N LEU A 397 -3.79 26.21 -12.73
CA LEU A 397 -3.85 25.97 -11.29
C LEU A 397 -2.54 25.40 -10.72
N LYS A 398 -1.53 25.13 -11.56
CA LYS A 398 -0.30 24.41 -11.17
C LYS A 398 0.50 25.05 -10.03
N ASP A 399 0.38 26.37 -9.88
CA ASP A 399 1.07 27.13 -8.81
C ASP A 399 0.30 27.12 -7.47
N ARG A 400 -0.87 26.47 -7.43
CA ARG A 400 -1.67 26.35 -6.19
C ARG A 400 -1.10 25.29 -5.27
N LYS A 401 -0.71 25.69 -4.06
CA LYS A 401 -0.23 24.77 -3.02
C LYS A 401 -1.31 23.85 -2.45
N ASN A 402 -2.58 24.24 -2.57
CA ASN A 402 -3.73 23.50 -2.04
C ASN A 402 -4.53 22.77 -3.14
N LEU A 403 -3.86 22.41 -4.23
CA LEU A 403 -4.38 21.54 -5.27
C LEU A 403 -3.88 20.11 -5.06
N VAL A 404 -4.80 19.15 -5.06
CA VAL A 404 -4.52 17.72 -4.94
C VAL A 404 -4.94 17.03 -6.23
N LEU A 405 -4.03 16.29 -6.84
CA LEU A 405 -4.29 15.46 -8.03
C LEU A 405 -4.14 13.99 -7.67
N THR A 406 -5.05 13.13 -8.15
CA THR A 406 -5.07 11.70 -7.80
C THR A 406 -5.04 10.78 -9.03
N PRO A 407 -4.04 10.90 -9.94
CA PRO A 407 -4.01 10.10 -11.16
C PRO A 407 -3.60 8.64 -10.90
N HIS A 408 -4.20 7.73 -11.68
CA HIS A 408 -3.63 6.41 -11.94
C HIS A 408 -2.61 6.48 -13.10
N ALA A 409 -1.90 5.38 -13.39
CA ALA A 409 -0.83 5.37 -14.40
C ALA A 409 -1.27 5.94 -15.76
N GLY A 410 -2.41 5.52 -16.30
CA GLY A 410 -2.89 6.01 -17.60
C GLY A 410 -3.37 7.47 -17.60
N GLU A 411 -3.85 8.00 -16.45
CA GLU A 411 -4.14 9.43 -16.30
C GLU A 411 -2.85 10.23 -16.21
N LEU A 412 -1.87 9.70 -15.53
CA LEU A 412 -0.55 10.28 -15.38
C LEU A 412 0.16 10.44 -16.73
N GLU A 413 0.16 9.40 -17.58
CA GLU A 413 0.73 9.46 -18.91
C GLU A 413 0.08 10.56 -19.78
N ARG A 414 -1.24 10.75 -19.65
CA ARG A 414 -1.97 11.83 -20.34
C ARG A 414 -1.61 13.22 -19.86
N LEU A 415 -1.32 13.37 -18.55
CA LEU A 415 -0.94 14.65 -17.96
C LEU A 415 0.49 15.04 -18.31
N GLN A 416 1.35 14.08 -18.46
CA GLN A 416 2.79 14.30 -18.56
C GLN A 416 3.33 14.50 -19.99
N GLU A 417 2.51 14.32 -21.02
CA GLU A 417 2.94 14.44 -22.42
C GLU A 417 4.31 13.76 -22.68
N LYS A 418 4.51 12.53 -22.14
CA LYS A 418 5.76 11.76 -22.13
C LYS A 418 6.83 12.20 -21.11
N GLN A 419 6.55 13.09 -20.19
CA GLN A 419 7.45 13.41 -19.07
C GLN A 419 7.30 12.38 -17.94
N THR A 420 8.34 12.20 -17.13
CA THR A 420 8.26 11.41 -15.89
C THR A 420 7.65 12.23 -14.76
N VAL A 421 7.16 11.58 -13.69
CA VAL A 421 6.69 12.28 -12.48
C VAL A 421 7.78 13.21 -11.96
N ASP A 422 9.03 12.78 -11.98
CA ASP A 422 10.19 13.53 -11.49
C ASP A 422 10.46 14.80 -12.27
N SER A 423 10.15 14.81 -13.55
CA SER A 423 10.27 16.02 -14.38
C SER A 423 9.06 16.95 -14.27
N TYR A 424 7.90 16.43 -13.91
CA TYR A 424 6.66 17.20 -13.75
C TYR A 424 6.58 17.92 -12.38
N LEU A 425 6.94 17.22 -11.29
CA LEU A 425 6.83 17.73 -9.92
C LEU A 425 7.51 19.10 -9.67
N PRO A 426 8.70 19.41 -10.21
CA PRO A 426 9.32 20.72 -10.01
C PRO A 426 8.46 21.89 -10.50
N GLY A 427 7.61 21.67 -11.51
CA GLY A 427 6.68 22.66 -12.07
C GLY A 427 5.32 22.73 -11.36
N PHE A 428 5.03 21.84 -10.40
CA PHE A 428 3.73 21.72 -9.75
C PHE A 428 3.83 22.02 -8.25
N ALA A 429 3.05 22.98 -7.76
CA ALA A 429 3.14 23.44 -6.36
C ALA A 429 2.29 22.64 -5.37
N GLY A 430 1.33 21.86 -5.85
CA GLY A 430 0.36 21.10 -5.06
C GLY A 430 0.85 19.72 -4.62
N ILE A 431 -0.10 18.83 -4.35
CA ILE A 431 0.12 17.44 -3.94
C ILE A 431 -0.33 16.49 -5.05
N PHE A 432 0.49 15.48 -5.28
CA PHE A 432 0.25 14.46 -6.28
C PHE A 432 0.10 13.09 -5.61
N VAL A 433 -1.01 12.41 -5.80
CA VAL A 433 -1.22 11.03 -5.34
C VAL A 433 -1.06 10.10 -6.54
N LYS A 434 0.11 9.51 -6.70
CA LYS A 434 0.34 8.45 -7.69
C LYS A 434 -0.37 7.18 -7.21
N LYS A 435 -1.52 6.87 -7.82
CA LYS A 435 -2.27 5.63 -7.56
C LYS A 435 -1.54 4.44 -8.19
N GLY A 436 -1.63 3.27 -7.55
CA GLY A 436 -1.02 2.02 -8.04
C GLY A 436 -0.85 1.00 -6.93
N PRO A 437 -0.14 -0.12 -7.20
CA PRO A 437 0.14 -1.15 -6.19
C PRO A 437 0.87 -0.60 -4.96
N HIS A 438 1.71 0.42 -5.15
CA HIS A 438 2.49 1.11 -4.12
C HIS A 438 2.20 2.61 -4.22
N PRO A 439 1.08 3.08 -3.60
CA PRO A 439 0.70 4.48 -3.69
C PRO A 439 1.77 5.41 -3.12
N GLN A 440 1.86 6.60 -3.71
CA GLN A 440 2.79 7.63 -3.27
C GLN A 440 2.07 8.96 -3.13
N VAL A 441 2.40 9.71 -2.09
CA VAL A 441 2.01 11.11 -1.93
C VAL A 441 3.25 11.97 -2.15
N LEU A 442 3.22 12.77 -3.20
CA LEU A 442 4.36 13.47 -3.73
C LEU A 442 4.14 14.98 -3.69
N THR A 443 5.15 15.71 -3.24
CA THR A 443 5.24 17.17 -3.33
C THR A 443 6.60 17.56 -3.92
N LYS A 444 6.85 18.85 -4.13
CA LYS A 444 8.20 19.31 -4.50
C LYS A 444 9.28 18.92 -3.48
N ALA A 445 8.90 18.80 -2.20
CA ALA A 445 9.82 18.64 -1.07
C ALA A 445 9.80 17.25 -0.46
N SER A 446 8.80 16.42 -0.76
CA SER A 446 8.62 15.14 -0.09
C SER A 446 8.16 14.04 -1.04
N ARG A 447 8.60 12.81 -0.75
CA ARG A 447 8.17 11.58 -1.40
C ARG A 447 7.77 10.61 -0.30
N LEU A 448 6.47 10.47 -0.10
CA LEU A 448 5.92 9.58 0.91
C LEU A 448 5.33 8.34 0.24
N HIS A 449 5.87 7.18 0.57
CA HIS A 449 5.42 5.88 0.10
C HIS A 449 4.46 5.25 1.09
N LEU A 450 3.50 4.46 0.59
CA LEU A 450 2.54 3.73 1.39
C LEU A 450 2.51 2.26 0.94
N PHE A 451 2.85 1.35 1.85
CA PHE A 451 2.82 -0.09 1.59
C PHE A 451 1.57 -0.70 2.20
N SER A 452 0.43 -0.19 1.78
CA SER A 452 -0.91 -0.64 2.19
C SER A 452 -1.83 -0.76 0.99
N GLY A 453 -2.71 -1.74 1.02
CA GLY A 453 -3.68 -1.98 -0.03
C GLY A 453 -3.78 -3.45 -0.42
N SER A 454 -4.81 -3.75 -1.19
CA SER A 454 -5.11 -5.08 -1.70
C SER A 454 -5.63 -4.98 -3.14
N THR A 455 -5.56 -6.08 -3.88
CA THR A 455 -6.09 -6.19 -5.25
C THR A 455 -7.60 -5.98 -5.35
N VAL A 456 -8.33 -5.96 -4.23
CA VAL A 456 -9.75 -5.55 -4.20
C VAL A 456 -9.94 -4.10 -4.67
N LEU A 457 -8.88 -3.28 -4.62
CA LEU A 457 -8.87 -1.91 -5.16
C LEU A 457 -8.68 -1.85 -6.68
N ALA A 458 -8.28 -2.92 -7.33
CA ALA A 458 -8.17 -3.00 -8.78
C ALA A 458 -9.56 -3.20 -9.44
N ARG A 459 -10.52 -2.36 -9.07
CA ARG A 459 -11.90 -2.38 -9.54
C ARG A 459 -12.40 -0.97 -9.84
N GLY A 460 -13.33 -0.86 -10.79
CA GLY A 460 -13.99 0.40 -11.08
C GLY A 460 -14.65 1.00 -9.83
N GLY A 461 -14.46 2.29 -9.63
CA GLY A 461 -15.01 3.04 -8.51
C GLY A 461 -14.11 3.15 -7.28
N SER A 462 -13.01 2.38 -7.18
CA SER A 462 -12.10 2.48 -6.03
C SER A 462 -11.42 3.86 -5.95
N GLY A 463 -11.13 4.49 -7.09
CA GLY A 463 -10.64 5.87 -7.17
C GLY A 463 -11.66 6.88 -6.67
N ASP A 464 -12.93 6.72 -7.05
CA ASP A 464 -14.02 7.60 -6.61
C ASP A 464 -14.19 7.52 -5.07
N LEU A 465 -14.05 6.32 -4.49
CA LEU A 465 -14.06 6.15 -3.04
C LEU A 465 -12.88 6.89 -2.39
N LEU A 466 -11.69 6.75 -2.94
CA LEU A 466 -10.50 7.44 -2.44
C LEU A 466 -10.68 8.97 -2.46
N SER A 467 -11.23 9.51 -3.56
CA SER A 467 -11.50 10.94 -3.70
C SER A 467 -12.50 11.45 -2.67
N GLY A 468 -13.52 10.65 -2.34
CA GLY A 468 -14.47 10.95 -1.27
C GLY A 468 -13.84 10.94 0.11
N ILE A 469 -12.98 9.94 0.40
CA ILE A 469 -12.25 9.83 1.68
C ILE A 469 -11.31 11.02 1.86
N ILE A 470 -10.45 11.30 0.88
CA ILE A 470 -9.51 12.43 0.93
C ILE A 470 -10.28 13.75 1.03
N GLY A 471 -11.31 13.95 0.19
CA GLY A 471 -12.15 15.16 0.21
C GLY A 471 -12.77 15.43 1.58
N SER A 472 -13.26 14.38 2.25
CA SER A 472 -13.77 14.47 3.62
C SER A 472 -12.71 14.96 4.61
N LEU A 473 -11.51 14.37 4.57
CA LEU A 473 -10.42 14.77 5.48
C LEU A 473 -9.93 16.20 5.20
N LEU A 474 -9.89 16.61 3.94
CA LEU A 474 -9.57 17.99 3.55
C LEU A 474 -10.60 18.99 4.07
N ALA A 475 -11.89 18.65 3.95
CA ALA A 475 -12.98 19.52 4.42
C ALA A 475 -12.98 19.67 5.95
N ARG A 476 -12.66 18.61 6.69
CA ARG A 476 -12.58 18.61 8.14
C ARG A 476 -11.47 19.52 8.67
N GLY A 477 -10.37 19.66 7.95
CA GLY A 477 -9.27 20.55 8.32
C GLY A 477 -8.53 20.21 9.63
N ASP A 478 -8.70 18.97 10.13
CA ASP A 478 -8.08 18.50 11.38
C ASP A 478 -6.55 18.35 11.28
N HIS A 479 -6.04 18.28 10.05
CA HIS A 479 -4.64 17.99 9.71
C HIS A 479 -4.16 18.93 8.60
N THR A 480 -2.85 18.97 8.37
CA THR A 480 -2.32 19.65 7.19
C THR A 480 -2.83 19.02 5.90
N LEU A 481 -2.68 19.71 4.79
CA LEU A 481 -3.11 19.19 3.48
C LEU A 481 -2.44 17.85 3.16
N GLU A 482 -1.12 17.76 3.31
CA GLU A 482 -0.33 16.56 3.03
C GLU A 482 -0.72 15.40 3.97
N GLU A 483 -0.88 15.68 5.28
CA GLU A 483 -1.33 14.67 6.25
C GLU A 483 -2.74 14.17 5.93
N SER A 484 -3.68 15.03 5.57
CA SER A 484 -5.05 14.65 5.19
C SER A 484 -5.05 13.71 3.97
N VAL A 485 -4.24 14.03 2.96
CA VAL A 485 -4.10 13.20 1.77
C VAL A 485 -3.46 11.85 2.11
N ALA A 486 -2.35 11.85 2.84
CA ALA A 486 -1.65 10.61 3.22
C ALA A 486 -2.51 9.69 4.09
N LEU A 487 -3.22 10.25 5.07
CA LEU A 487 -4.17 9.51 5.92
C LEU A 487 -5.33 8.95 5.11
N GLY A 488 -5.86 9.68 4.14
CA GLY A 488 -6.92 9.20 3.26
C GLY A 488 -6.48 8.00 2.43
N VAL A 489 -5.30 8.05 1.84
CA VAL A 489 -4.71 6.92 1.08
C VAL A 489 -4.47 5.72 1.99
N LEU A 490 -3.87 5.93 3.17
CA LEU A 490 -3.61 4.88 4.14
C LEU A 490 -4.91 4.22 4.62
N TRP A 491 -5.92 5.02 4.95
CA TRP A 491 -7.20 4.52 5.45
C TRP A 491 -7.92 3.68 4.41
N HIS A 492 -7.96 4.15 3.16
CA HIS A 492 -8.51 3.41 2.02
C HIS A 492 -7.79 2.07 1.81
N GLY A 493 -6.44 2.06 1.81
CA GLY A 493 -5.64 0.85 1.66
C GLY A 493 -5.87 -0.15 2.79
N ARG A 494 -5.89 0.30 4.05
CA ARG A 494 -6.11 -0.58 5.23
C ARG A 494 -7.52 -1.15 5.27
N ALA A 495 -8.53 -0.38 4.86
CA ALA A 495 -9.89 -0.89 4.73
C ALA A 495 -10.00 -1.99 3.66
N ALA A 496 -9.30 -1.81 2.54
CA ALA A 496 -9.25 -2.81 1.48
C ALA A 496 -8.55 -4.11 1.91
N GLU A 497 -7.44 -4.02 2.67
CA GLU A 497 -6.79 -5.19 3.26
C GLU A 497 -7.72 -5.94 4.22
N ALA A 498 -8.42 -5.22 5.08
CA ALA A 498 -9.37 -5.81 6.02
C ALA A 498 -10.51 -6.53 5.30
N LEU A 499 -11.07 -5.91 4.26
CA LEU A 499 -12.07 -6.53 3.40
C LEU A 499 -11.54 -7.82 2.75
N ALA A 500 -10.34 -7.78 2.15
CA ALA A 500 -9.75 -8.94 1.48
C ALA A 500 -9.49 -10.09 2.45
N ARG A 501 -8.98 -9.81 3.65
CA ARG A 501 -8.70 -10.82 4.68
C ARG A 501 -9.96 -11.48 5.24
N GLN A 502 -11.08 -10.77 5.23
CA GLN A 502 -12.35 -11.30 5.73
C GLN A 502 -13.17 -12.00 4.65
N ASN A 503 -13.23 -11.47 3.44
CA ASN A 503 -14.14 -11.89 2.38
C ASN A 503 -13.43 -12.53 1.17
N GLY A 504 -12.08 -12.52 1.15
CA GLY A 504 -11.31 -12.87 -0.03
C GLY A 504 -11.22 -11.73 -1.05
N GLN A 505 -10.52 -11.98 -2.16
CA GLN A 505 -10.24 -10.94 -3.16
C GLN A 505 -11.26 -10.91 -4.30
N GLU A 506 -11.94 -12.02 -4.60
CA GLU A 506 -12.74 -12.17 -5.81
C GLU A 506 -14.20 -11.75 -5.64
N ALA A 507 -14.88 -12.23 -4.63
CA ALA A 507 -16.32 -12.06 -4.45
C ALA A 507 -16.68 -10.78 -3.69
N VAL A 508 -16.05 -9.65 -4.03
CA VAL A 508 -16.25 -8.36 -3.37
C VAL A 508 -16.42 -7.23 -4.37
N THR A 509 -17.06 -6.14 -3.95
CA THR A 509 -17.24 -4.92 -4.73
C THR A 509 -16.45 -3.76 -4.14
N ALA A 510 -16.14 -2.71 -4.93
CA ALA A 510 -15.46 -1.53 -4.42
C ALA A 510 -16.24 -0.88 -3.26
N MET A 511 -17.56 -0.81 -3.33
CA MET A 511 -18.40 -0.21 -2.28
C MET A 511 -18.26 -0.89 -0.92
N GLN A 512 -17.97 -2.19 -0.87
CA GLN A 512 -17.77 -2.90 0.41
C GLN A 512 -16.53 -2.42 1.17
N VAL A 513 -15.56 -1.77 0.52
CA VAL A 513 -14.42 -1.13 1.22
C VAL A 513 -14.90 -0.14 2.28
N LEU A 514 -16.02 0.56 2.01
CA LEU A 514 -16.58 1.54 2.94
C LEU A 514 -17.05 0.91 4.26
N ASP A 515 -17.48 -0.35 4.25
CA ASP A 515 -17.91 -1.07 5.45
C ASP A 515 -16.74 -1.40 6.37
N PHE A 516 -15.53 -1.45 5.82
CA PHE A 516 -14.29 -1.73 6.55
C PHE A 516 -13.53 -0.47 7.01
N LEU A 517 -13.98 0.74 6.65
CA LEU A 517 -13.34 1.98 7.13
C LEU A 517 -13.33 2.06 8.66
N SER A 518 -14.45 1.75 9.31
CA SER A 518 -14.51 1.76 10.78
C SER A 518 -13.68 0.66 11.40
N PHE A 519 -13.64 -0.52 10.78
CA PHE A 519 -12.79 -1.63 11.23
C PHE A 519 -11.30 -1.26 11.14
N ALA A 520 -10.87 -0.67 10.02
CA ALA A 520 -9.50 -0.21 9.84
C ALA A 520 -9.07 0.87 10.85
N LEU A 521 -10.00 1.72 11.30
CA LEU A 521 -9.71 2.69 12.36
C LEU A 521 -9.64 2.07 13.75
N ARG A 522 -10.50 1.10 14.06
CA ARG A 522 -10.65 0.57 15.42
C ARG A 522 -9.61 -0.48 15.79
N ASN A 523 -9.01 -1.14 14.81
CA ASN A 523 -8.05 -2.21 15.02
C ASN A 523 -6.63 -1.74 14.70
N ASP A 524 -5.70 -2.06 15.59
CA ASP A 524 -4.28 -1.92 15.34
C ASP A 524 -3.81 -3.16 14.55
N PHE A 525 -3.14 -2.92 13.43
CA PHE A 525 -2.73 -3.97 12.50
C PHE A 525 -1.22 -4.23 12.61
#